data_fbeef6bea9a3ad9f123aa91da15aee6e
#
_entry.id   fbeef6bea9a3ad9f123aa91da15aee6e
#
_cell.length_a   1.000
_cell.length_b   1.000
_cell.length_c   1.000
_cell.angle_alpha   90.00
_cell.angle_beta   90.00
_cell.angle_gamma   90.00
#
_symmetry.space_group_name_H-M   'P 1'
#
loop_
_entity.id
_entity.type
_entity.pdbx_description
1 polymer ?
#
loop_
_entity_poly.entity_id
_entity_poly.type
_entity_poly.pdbx_seq_one_letter_code
_entity_poly.pdbx_strand_id
1 'polypeptide(L)'
;RNGNVIPVYSGRYNAETQAVEFTTTHFSLYSVAFVHKTFSDLASVEWARKPVEVLASRGIIAGTGNGRYAPSANITRADYLLLLVKTLGLTAEFDDNFDDIREESYYYEAVGIAKALGITAGIGNNRFAPDAPISRQDMMVLTYRALEIVDKPETAGTNSLDNFIDKGEIAGYAVEAIEALVTEGLIAGYNGRISPRALTTRAEAAVLLYKVYS
;
A
#
# COMPACT_ATOMS: atom_id res chain seq x y z
N ARG A 1 -18.79 -9.76 -19.28
CA ARG A 1 -18.11 -10.12 -20.54
C ARG A 1 -18.20 -8.95 -21.52
N ASN A 2 -17.93 -7.76 -21.01
CA ASN A 2 -18.09 -6.50 -21.75
C ASN A 2 -16.78 -6.02 -22.42
N GLY A 3 -15.83 -6.92 -22.66
CA GLY A 3 -14.54 -6.57 -23.28
C GLY A 3 -13.58 -5.77 -22.40
N ASN A 4 -13.87 -5.62 -21.11
CA ASN A 4 -12.99 -4.91 -20.18
C ASN A 4 -11.75 -5.76 -19.87
N VAL A 5 -10.59 -5.12 -19.94
CA VAL A 5 -9.30 -5.71 -19.50
C VAL A 5 -9.10 -5.38 -18.03
N ILE A 6 -8.93 -6.43 -17.22
CA ILE A 6 -8.68 -6.29 -15.78
C ILE A 6 -7.23 -6.73 -15.52
N PRO A 7 -6.39 -5.89 -14.90
CA PRO A 7 -5.02 -6.28 -14.53
C PRO A 7 -5.02 -7.40 -13.49
N VAL A 8 -4.15 -8.39 -13.66
CA VAL A 8 -3.82 -9.40 -12.64
C VAL A 8 -2.62 -8.90 -11.85
N TYR A 9 -2.87 -8.38 -10.66
CA TYR A 9 -1.83 -7.72 -9.85
C TYR A 9 -0.78 -8.70 -9.29
N SER A 10 -1.14 -9.97 -9.11
CA SER A 10 -0.23 -11.04 -8.65
C SER A 10 0.79 -11.49 -9.71
N GLY A 11 0.63 -11.04 -10.97
CA GLY A 11 1.51 -11.47 -12.07
C GLY A 11 2.97 -11.08 -11.82
N ARG A 12 3.88 -12.07 -11.91
CA ARG A 12 5.33 -11.90 -11.81
C ARG A 12 6.01 -12.56 -13.01
N TYR A 13 7.03 -11.91 -13.54
CA TYR A 13 7.88 -12.53 -14.55
C TYR A 13 9.01 -13.30 -13.87
N ASN A 14 9.07 -14.59 -14.15
CA ASN A 14 10.17 -15.44 -13.72
C ASN A 14 11.20 -15.51 -14.87
N ALA A 15 12.40 -14.97 -14.62
CA ALA A 15 13.45 -14.90 -15.64
C ALA A 15 14.08 -16.27 -15.95
N GLU A 16 14.06 -17.20 -15.00
CA GLU A 16 14.62 -18.55 -15.17
C GLU A 16 13.72 -19.41 -16.09
N THR A 17 12.41 -19.36 -15.85
CA THR A 17 11.42 -20.12 -16.64
C THR A 17 10.96 -19.35 -17.87
N GLN A 18 11.30 -18.07 -17.99
CA GLN A 18 10.83 -17.14 -19.02
C GLN A 18 9.29 -17.08 -19.12
N ALA A 19 8.62 -17.29 -18.01
CA ALA A 19 7.17 -17.32 -17.90
C ALA A 19 6.64 -16.20 -16.99
N VAL A 20 5.37 -15.85 -17.15
CA VAL A 20 4.64 -15.01 -16.19
C VAL A 20 3.81 -15.93 -15.32
N GLU A 21 4.09 -15.91 -14.03
CA GLU A 21 3.37 -16.66 -13.00
C GLU A 21 2.36 -15.74 -12.34
N PHE A 22 1.14 -16.20 -12.12
CA PHE A 22 0.10 -15.42 -11.45
C PHE A 22 -0.93 -16.34 -10.77
N THR A 23 -1.60 -15.81 -9.77
CA THR A 23 -2.71 -16.48 -9.09
C THR A 23 -4.03 -15.87 -9.55
N THR A 24 -5.04 -16.71 -9.76
CA THR A 24 -6.40 -16.30 -10.13
C THR A 24 -7.42 -17.20 -9.45
N THR A 25 -8.61 -16.66 -9.19
CA THR A 25 -9.73 -17.38 -8.60
C THR A 25 -10.73 -17.89 -9.65
N HIS A 26 -10.53 -17.60 -10.93
CA HIS A 26 -11.43 -18.01 -12.00
C HIS A 26 -10.67 -18.31 -13.29
N PHE A 27 -11.29 -19.10 -14.17
CA PHE A 27 -10.77 -19.33 -15.51
C PHE A 27 -11.31 -18.30 -16.49
N SER A 28 -10.42 -17.69 -17.28
CA SER A 28 -10.73 -16.68 -18.30
C SER A 28 -9.67 -16.66 -19.40
N LEU A 29 -9.77 -15.72 -20.32
CA LEU A 29 -8.70 -15.46 -21.28
C LEU A 29 -7.69 -14.51 -20.64
N TYR A 30 -6.44 -14.92 -20.63
CA TYR A 30 -5.33 -14.12 -20.13
C TYR A 30 -4.36 -13.81 -21.27
N SER A 31 -3.76 -12.63 -21.23
CA SER A 31 -2.67 -12.25 -22.13
C SER A 31 -1.62 -11.46 -21.36
N VAL A 32 -0.39 -11.51 -21.86
CA VAL A 32 0.72 -10.68 -21.35
C VAL A 32 0.88 -9.51 -22.30
N ALA A 33 0.92 -8.30 -21.72
CA ALA A 33 1.16 -7.08 -22.48
C ALA A 33 2.29 -6.27 -21.82
N PHE A 34 3.14 -5.68 -22.64
CA PHE A 34 4.09 -4.68 -22.15
C PHE A 34 3.34 -3.36 -21.93
N VAL A 35 3.35 -2.89 -20.69
CA VAL A 35 2.75 -1.60 -20.31
C VAL A 35 3.83 -0.75 -19.64
N HIS A 36 4.05 0.45 -20.17
CA HIS A 36 4.95 1.42 -19.58
C HIS A 36 4.20 2.73 -19.35
N LYS A 37 4.15 3.17 -18.08
CA LYS A 37 3.50 4.43 -17.69
C LYS A 37 4.51 5.36 -17.05
N THR A 38 4.52 6.60 -17.49
CA THR A 38 5.36 7.68 -16.95
C THR A 38 4.50 8.87 -16.56
N PHE A 39 5.05 9.78 -15.77
CA PHE A 39 4.37 11.00 -15.33
C PHE A 39 5.30 12.19 -15.42
N SER A 40 4.76 13.33 -15.87
CA SER A 40 5.53 14.54 -16.15
C SER A 40 6.02 15.28 -14.91
N ASP A 41 5.45 15.01 -13.74
CA ASP A 41 5.70 15.72 -12.49
C ASP A 41 6.58 14.95 -11.48
N LEU A 42 7.30 13.92 -11.94
CA LEU A 42 8.20 13.14 -11.08
C LEU A 42 9.62 13.71 -10.95
N ALA A 43 9.95 14.75 -11.72
CA ALA A 43 11.30 15.33 -11.72
C ALA A 43 11.75 15.87 -10.33
N SER A 44 10.81 16.33 -9.51
CA SER A 44 11.09 16.81 -8.14
C SER A 44 11.25 15.71 -7.10
N VAL A 45 10.91 14.46 -7.46
CA VAL A 45 10.93 13.28 -6.57
C VAL A 45 11.56 12.08 -7.28
N GLU A 46 12.73 12.28 -7.85
CA GLU A 46 13.43 11.26 -8.65
C GLU A 46 13.61 9.93 -7.90
N TRP A 47 13.78 9.99 -6.59
CA TRP A 47 13.84 8.82 -5.69
C TRP A 47 12.59 7.93 -5.72
N ALA A 48 11.43 8.49 -6.10
CA ALA A 48 10.17 7.76 -6.20
C ALA A 48 9.81 7.39 -7.66
N ARG A 49 10.55 7.83 -8.67
CA ARG A 49 10.22 7.62 -10.09
C ARG A 49 10.02 6.14 -10.41
N LYS A 50 11.03 5.31 -10.16
CA LYS A 50 10.97 3.87 -10.45
C LYS A 50 9.81 3.18 -9.70
N PRO A 51 9.63 3.34 -8.39
CA PRO A 51 8.45 2.85 -7.67
C PRO A 51 7.12 3.22 -8.32
N VAL A 52 6.93 4.51 -8.60
CA VAL A 52 5.69 5.01 -9.19
C VAL A 52 5.45 4.42 -10.58
N GLU A 53 6.43 4.45 -11.47
CA GLU A 53 6.28 3.96 -12.85
C GLU A 53 6.04 2.46 -12.90
N VAL A 54 6.70 1.67 -12.05
CA VAL A 54 6.48 0.22 -11.97
C VAL A 54 5.07 -0.09 -11.48
N LEU A 55 4.64 0.49 -10.35
CA LEU A 55 3.30 0.24 -9.81
C LEU A 55 2.20 0.74 -10.75
N ALA A 56 2.41 1.86 -11.44
CA ALA A 56 1.47 2.37 -12.44
C ALA A 56 1.39 1.47 -13.67
N SER A 57 2.52 0.95 -14.15
CA SER A 57 2.56 0.02 -15.28
C SER A 57 1.89 -1.30 -14.95
N ARG A 58 1.87 -1.69 -13.68
CA ARG A 58 1.13 -2.85 -13.17
C ARG A 58 -0.36 -2.56 -12.92
N GLY A 59 -0.79 -1.30 -13.02
CA GLY A 59 -2.18 -0.91 -12.76
C GLY A 59 -2.54 -0.84 -11.28
N ILE A 60 -1.56 -0.97 -10.38
CA ILE A 60 -1.76 -0.87 -8.92
C ILE A 60 -2.11 0.58 -8.57
N ILE A 61 -1.31 1.54 -9.03
CA ILE A 61 -1.55 2.97 -8.82
C ILE A 61 -1.99 3.66 -10.11
N ALA A 62 -2.63 4.81 -9.96
CA ALA A 62 -3.04 5.65 -11.07
C ALA A 62 -2.59 7.10 -10.87
N GLY A 63 -2.41 7.82 -11.99
CA GLY A 63 -2.22 9.25 -11.98
C GLY A 63 -3.52 10.02 -11.67
N THR A 64 -3.38 11.33 -11.49
CA THR A 64 -4.50 12.25 -11.21
C THR A 64 -5.11 12.87 -12.48
N GLY A 65 -4.71 12.38 -13.64
CA GLY A 65 -5.09 12.92 -14.95
C GLY A 65 -3.98 13.76 -15.59
N ASN A 66 -4.14 14.07 -16.87
CA ASN A 66 -3.23 14.90 -17.67
C ASN A 66 -1.74 14.50 -17.58
N GLY A 67 -1.45 13.20 -17.48
CA GLY A 67 -0.08 12.69 -17.38
C GLY A 67 0.64 13.04 -16.07
N ARG A 68 -0.09 13.36 -15.00
CA ARG A 68 0.45 13.72 -13.69
C ARG A 68 0.15 12.65 -12.63
N TYR A 69 1.07 12.50 -11.66
CA TYR A 69 0.93 11.63 -10.50
C TYR A 69 0.56 12.38 -9.22
N ALA A 70 0.92 13.67 -9.14
CA ALA A 70 0.82 14.50 -7.92
C ALA A 70 1.63 13.93 -6.74
N PRO A 71 2.96 13.73 -6.89
CA PRO A 71 3.77 12.97 -5.91
C PRO A 71 3.80 13.60 -4.52
N SER A 72 3.74 14.92 -4.41
CA SER A 72 3.79 15.65 -3.14
C SER A 72 2.43 15.84 -2.47
N ALA A 73 1.33 15.43 -3.11
CA ALA A 73 0.02 15.48 -2.49
C ALA A 73 -0.09 14.41 -1.39
N ASN A 74 -0.78 14.73 -0.30
CA ASN A 74 -1.06 13.75 0.74
C ASN A 74 -1.99 12.66 0.18
N ILE A 75 -1.76 11.40 0.61
CA ILE A 75 -2.64 10.28 0.28
C ILE A 75 -3.70 10.13 1.37
N THR A 76 -4.93 9.78 0.97
CA THR A 76 -6.01 9.51 1.91
C THR A 76 -5.88 8.11 2.53
N ARG A 77 -6.55 7.88 3.64
CA ARG A 77 -6.61 6.57 4.30
C ARG A 77 -7.22 5.52 3.37
N ALA A 78 -8.31 5.86 2.67
CA ALA A 78 -8.96 4.95 1.73
C ALA A 78 -8.10 4.65 0.51
N ASP A 79 -7.46 5.66 -0.07
CA ASP A 79 -6.56 5.45 -1.20
C ASP A 79 -5.39 4.53 -0.82
N TYR A 80 -4.73 4.81 0.32
CA TYR A 80 -3.62 3.97 0.76
C TYR A 80 -4.05 2.52 0.96
N LEU A 81 -5.15 2.28 1.67
CA LEU A 81 -5.66 0.94 1.95
C LEU A 81 -6.04 0.19 0.66
N LEU A 82 -6.71 0.87 -0.28
CA LEU A 82 -7.01 0.31 -1.60
C LEU A 82 -5.75 -0.15 -2.33
N LEU A 83 -4.71 0.70 -2.33
CA LEU A 83 -3.45 0.37 -2.98
C LEU A 83 -2.73 -0.80 -2.30
N LEU A 84 -2.77 -0.87 -0.97
CA LEU A 84 -2.18 -1.95 -0.19
C LEU A 84 -2.88 -3.30 -0.47
N VAL A 85 -4.20 -3.33 -0.45
CA VAL A 85 -5.01 -4.51 -0.79
C VAL A 85 -4.69 -4.99 -2.21
N LYS A 86 -4.60 -4.08 -3.18
CA LYS A 86 -4.21 -4.42 -4.57
C LYS A 86 -2.78 -4.92 -4.67
N THR A 87 -1.84 -4.29 -3.95
CA THR A 87 -0.42 -4.65 -4.00
C THR A 87 -0.18 -6.08 -3.53
N LEU A 88 -0.87 -6.48 -2.46
CA LEU A 88 -0.77 -7.82 -1.86
C LEU A 88 -1.75 -8.83 -2.45
N GLY A 89 -2.69 -8.38 -3.32
CA GLY A 89 -3.73 -9.24 -3.88
C GLY A 89 -4.67 -9.84 -2.83
N LEU A 90 -4.95 -9.10 -1.77
CA LEU A 90 -5.78 -9.56 -0.66
C LEU A 90 -7.24 -9.70 -1.10
N THR A 91 -7.87 -10.78 -0.64
CA THR A 91 -9.29 -11.07 -0.86
C THR A 91 -9.90 -11.62 0.42
N ALA A 92 -11.13 -11.24 0.70
CA ALA A 92 -11.96 -11.82 1.76
C ALA A 92 -13.42 -11.59 1.44
N GLU A 93 -14.30 -12.47 1.89
CA GLU A 93 -15.73 -12.19 1.95
C GLU A 93 -16.01 -11.33 3.18
N PHE A 94 -16.93 -10.40 3.07
CA PHE A 94 -17.35 -9.54 4.17
C PHE A 94 -18.85 -9.21 4.05
N ASP A 95 -19.52 -9.15 5.20
CA ASP A 95 -20.96 -8.89 5.30
C ASP A 95 -21.27 -7.45 5.70
N ASP A 96 -20.27 -6.72 6.25
CA ASP A 96 -20.41 -5.35 6.75
C ASP A 96 -19.21 -4.47 6.43
N ASN A 97 -19.38 -3.17 6.55
CA ASN A 97 -18.32 -2.18 6.40
C ASN A 97 -18.43 -1.12 7.52
N PHE A 98 -17.62 -0.06 7.46
CA PHE A 98 -17.75 1.07 8.38
C PHE A 98 -18.91 1.97 7.96
N ASP A 99 -19.54 2.65 8.93
CA ASP A 99 -20.73 3.48 8.73
C ASP A 99 -20.50 4.69 7.80
N ASP A 100 -19.25 5.11 7.65
CA ASP A 100 -18.86 6.21 6.78
C ASP A 100 -18.33 5.77 5.41
N ILE A 101 -18.50 4.49 5.04
CA ILE A 101 -18.13 3.92 3.74
C ILE A 101 -19.39 3.64 2.93
N ARG A 102 -19.59 4.34 1.81
CA ARG A 102 -20.73 4.11 0.91
C ARG A 102 -20.44 2.96 -0.04
N GLU A 103 -21.44 2.16 -0.36
CA GLU A 103 -21.33 0.99 -1.24
C GLU A 103 -20.83 1.35 -2.66
N GLU A 104 -21.20 2.52 -3.19
CA GLU A 104 -20.79 2.99 -4.51
C GLU A 104 -19.37 3.58 -4.55
N SER A 105 -18.68 3.65 -3.41
CA SER A 105 -17.31 4.17 -3.35
C SER A 105 -16.34 3.19 -4.01
N TYR A 106 -15.40 3.69 -4.81
CA TYR A 106 -14.39 2.88 -5.50
C TYR A 106 -13.46 2.09 -4.57
N TYR A 107 -13.43 2.44 -3.29
CA TYR A 107 -12.67 1.78 -2.24
C TYR A 107 -13.52 0.88 -1.33
N TYR A 108 -14.84 0.76 -1.58
CA TYR A 108 -15.77 0.01 -0.72
C TYR A 108 -15.29 -1.42 -0.46
N GLU A 109 -14.99 -2.15 -1.51
CA GLU A 109 -14.53 -3.54 -1.45
C GLU A 109 -13.20 -3.64 -0.69
N ALA A 110 -12.23 -2.78 -0.99
CA ALA A 110 -10.93 -2.83 -0.34
C ALA A 110 -11.00 -2.55 1.17
N VAL A 111 -11.86 -1.61 1.59
CA VAL A 111 -12.06 -1.31 3.01
C VAL A 111 -12.78 -2.46 3.71
N GLY A 112 -13.79 -3.07 3.09
CA GLY A 112 -14.49 -4.25 3.62
C GLY A 112 -13.56 -5.45 3.79
N ILE A 113 -12.76 -5.76 2.77
CA ILE A 113 -11.72 -6.80 2.84
C ILE A 113 -10.76 -6.54 4.01
N ALA A 114 -10.24 -5.33 4.12
CA ALA A 114 -9.28 -4.99 5.17
C ALA A 114 -9.89 -5.02 6.58
N LYS A 115 -11.18 -4.69 6.73
CA LYS A 115 -11.92 -4.84 7.98
C LYS A 115 -12.08 -6.32 8.33
N ALA A 116 -12.52 -7.14 7.40
CA ALA A 116 -12.72 -8.59 7.58
C ALA A 116 -11.42 -9.31 7.95
N LEU A 117 -10.30 -8.93 7.34
CA LEU A 117 -8.98 -9.48 7.63
C LEU A 117 -8.32 -8.90 8.90
N GLY A 118 -8.95 -7.95 9.60
CA GLY A 118 -8.39 -7.34 10.81
C GLY A 118 -7.24 -6.35 10.55
N ILE A 119 -6.99 -5.97 9.29
CA ILE A 119 -5.94 -5.01 8.94
C ILE A 119 -6.28 -3.63 9.53
N THR A 120 -7.56 -3.28 9.57
CA THR A 120 -8.03 -2.03 10.16
C THR A 120 -9.23 -2.25 11.08
N ALA A 121 -9.20 -1.59 12.24
CA ALA A 121 -10.33 -1.45 13.15
C ALA A 121 -11.03 -0.07 13.02
N GLY A 122 -10.61 0.73 12.04
CA GLY A 122 -11.10 2.10 11.88
C GLY A 122 -10.52 3.08 12.91
N ILE A 123 -11.26 4.13 13.18
CA ILE A 123 -10.89 5.20 14.12
C ILE A 123 -11.78 5.23 15.37
N GLY A 124 -12.58 4.18 15.59
CA GLY A 124 -13.60 4.10 16.65
C GLY A 124 -15.01 4.39 16.14
N ASN A 125 -16.02 4.01 16.94
CA ASN A 125 -17.44 4.20 16.63
C ASN A 125 -17.83 3.68 15.23
N ASN A 126 -17.31 2.53 14.83
CA ASN A 126 -17.51 1.91 13.53
C ASN A 126 -17.24 2.87 12.34
N ARG A 127 -16.23 3.76 12.45
CA ARG A 127 -15.84 4.71 11.40
C ARG A 127 -14.41 4.48 10.93
N PHE A 128 -14.16 4.71 9.63
CA PHE A 128 -12.86 4.58 8.99
C PHE A 128 -12.16 5.91 8.69
N ALA A 129 -12.92 6.98 8.46
CA ALA A 129 -12.47 8.29 7.99
C ALA A 129 -11.76 8.21 6.61
N PRO A 130 -12.46 7.77 5.54
CA PRO A 130 -11.86 7.45 4.25
C PRO A 130 -11.09 8.60 3.60
N ASP A 131 -11.62 9.81 3.69
CA ASP A 131 -11.06 11.01 3.05
C ASP A 131 -9.98 11.72 3.87
N ALA A 132 -9.76 11.30 5.12
CA ALA A 132 -8.71 11.87 5.96
C ALA A 132 -7.32 11.50 5.41
N PRO A 133 -6.35 12.44 5.37
CA PRO A 133 -4.98 12.09 5.05
C PRO A 133 -4.41 11.12 6.08
N ILE A 134 -3.63 10.14 5.62
CA ILE A 134 -3.05 9.13 6.51
C ILE A 134 -1.73 9.61 7.11
N SER A 135 -1.52 9.36 8.41
CA SER A 135 -0.22 9.58 9.04
C SER A 135 0.77 8.48 8.65
N ARG A 136 2.07 8.78 8.77
CA ARG A 136 3.11 7.78 8.47
C ARG A 136 3.02 6.57 9.40
N GLN A 137 2.77 6.77 10.70
CA GLN A 137 2.61 5.65 11.62
C GLN A 137 1.38 4.80 11.29
N ASP A 138 0.23 5.40 10.92
CA ASP A 138 -0.96 4.64 10.53
C ASP A 138 -0.73 3.86 9.24
N MET A 139 -0.05 4.47 8.24
CA MET A 139 0.36 3.79 7.03
C MET A 139 1.21 2.54 7.35
N MET A 140 2.19 2.68 8.25
CA MET A 140 3.06 1.58 8.67
C MET A 140 2.28 0.48 9.40
N VAL A 141 1.35 0.85 10.30
CA VAL A 141 0.50 -0.12 11.00
C VAL A 141 -0.39 -0.92 10.03
N LEU A 142 -1.02 -0.27 9.06
CA LEU A 142 -1.82 -0.96 8.05
C LEU A 142 -0.95 -1.91 7.21
N THR A 143 0.26 -1.46 6.84
CA THR A 143 1.20 -2.31 6.08
C THR A 143 1.63 -3.53 6.86
N TYR A 144 2.06 -3.34 8.11
CA TYR A 144 2.48 -4.44 8.98
C TYR A 144 1.39 -5.49 9.15
N ARG A 145 0.16 -5.07 9.50
CA ARG A 145 -0.97 -5.99 9.66
C ARG A 145 -1.34 -6.72 8.38
N ALA A 146 -1.21 -6.06 7.23
CA ALA A 146 -1.45 -6.71 5.96
C ALA A 146 -0.35 -7.74 5.62
N LEU A 147 0.90 -7.48 5.97
CA LEU A 147 2.00 -8.43 5.83
C LEU A 147 1.85 -9.63 6.75
N GLU A 148 1.34 -9.46 7.97
CA GLU A 148 1.04 -10.59 8.87
C GLU A 148 0.05 -11.61 8.26
N ILE A 149 -0.78 -11.18 7.30
CA ILE A 149 -1.74 -12.07 6.61
C ILE A 149 -1.04 -12.91 5.54
N VAL A 150 -0.10 -12.32 4.79
CA VAL A 150 0.50 -12.96 3.61
C VAL A 150 1.87 -13.58 3.89
N ASP A 151 2.66 -12.96 4.75
CA ASP A 151 4.01 -13.40 5.10
C ASP A 151 4.35 -12.76 6.45
N LYS A 152 4.51 -13.56 7.49
CA LYS A 152 4.76 -12.98 8.82
C LYS A 152 6.11 -12.29 8.84
N PRO A 153 6.16 -10.96 8.96
CA PRO A 153 7.43 -10.25 9.09
C PRO A 153 8.17 -10.73 10.34
N GLU A 154 9.49 -10.87 10.26
CA GLU A 154 10.31 -11.25 11.40
C GLU A 154 10.27 -10.14 12.46
N THR A 155 9.68 -10.43 13.60
CA THR A 155 9.80 -9.58 14.79
C THR A 155 11.13 -9.91 15.47
N ALA A 156 12.21 -9.38 14.95
CA ALA A 156 13.49 -9.49 15.62
C ALA A 156 13.51 -8.51 16.81
N GLY A 157 13.65 -9.03 18.01
CA GLY A 157 13.79 -8.25 19.24
C GLY A 157 15.11 -7.48 19.33
N THR A 158 15.42 -6.71 18.31
CA THR A 158 16.53 -5.75 18.27
C THR A 158 15.95 -4.37 18.48
N ASN A 159 16.58 -3.54 19.33
CA ASN A 159 16.21 -2.14 19.55
C ASN A 159 16.39 -1.28 18.27
N SER A 160 15.79 -1.69 17.17
CA SER A 160 15.94 -1.06 15.86
C SER A 160 15.49 0.41 15.84
N LEU A 161 14.57 0.77 16.76
CA LEU A 161 14.08 2.14 16.92
C LEU A 161 15.03 3.06 17.67
N ASP A 162 16.06 2.55 18.35
CA ASP A 162 17.01 3.37 19.12
C ASP A 162 17.82 4.34 18.26
N ASN A 163 17.91 4.06 16.96
CA ASN A 163 18.59 4.92 16.00
C ASN A 163 17.78 6.16 15.59
N PHE A 164 16.51 6.27 16.03
CA PHE A 164 15.64 7.37 15.65
C PHE A 164 15.41 8.34 16.81
N ILE A 165 15.73 9.61 16.57
CA ILE A 165 15.68 10.68 17.57
C ILE A 165 14.25 11.04 18.00
N ASP A 166 13.26 10.68 17.18
CA ASP A 166 11.84 10.92 17.40
C ASP A 166 11.05 9.65 17.76
N LYS A 167 11.74 8.59 18.20
CA LYS A 167 11.08 7.35 18.64
C LYS A 167 10.02 7.57 19.74
N GLY A 168 10.22 8.56 20.61
CA GLY A 168 9.27 8.94 21.66
C GLY A 168 7.97 9.58 21.16
N GLU A 169 7.89 9.95 19.87
CA GLU A 169 6.68 10.47 19.23
C GLU A 169 5.79 9.37 18.64
N ILE A 170 6.29 8.13 18.57
CA ILE A 170 5.55 6.97 18.07
C ILE A 170 4.44 6.63 19.06
N ALA A 171 3.21 6.53 18.56
CA ALA A 171 2.09 6.08 19.38
C ALA A 171 2.26 4.62 19.81
N GLY A 172 1.87 4.27 21.04
CA GLY A 172 2.07 2.93 21.59
C GLY A 172 1.57 1.79 20.70
N TYR A 173 0.43 2.00 20.01
CA TYR A 173 -0.14 1.01 19.08
C TYR A 173 0.69 0.79 17.81
N ALA A 174 1.62 1.69 17.48
CA ALA A 174 2.40 1.65 16.26
C ALA A 174 3.86 1.17 16.47
N VAL A 175 4.29 1.01 17.72
CA VAL A 175 5.69 0.68 18.04
C VAL A 175 6.10 -0.65 17.40
N GLU A 176 5.36 -1.72 17.64
CA GLU A 176 5.63 -3.05 17.11
C GLU A 176 5.68 -3.06 15.58
N ALA A 177 4.68 -2.45 14.94
CA ALA A 177 4.61 -2.36 13.48
C ALA A 177 5.81 -1.63 12.87
N ILE A 178 6.19 -0.49 13.46
CA ILE A 178 7.32 0.31 12.95
C ILE A 178 8.64 -0.44 13.17
N GLU A 179 8.82 -1.07 14.33
CA GLU A 179 10.01 -1.85 14.65
C GLU A 179 10.20 -3.01 13.66
N ALA A 180 9.14 -3.77 13.39
CA ALA A 180 9.16 -4.85 12.41
C ALA A 180 9.53 -4.33 11.00
N LEU A 181 8.87 -3.27 10.52
CA LEU A 181 9.13 -2.73 9.19
C LEU A 181 10.54 -2.11 9.04
N VAL A 182 11.10 -1.58 10.12
CA VAL A 182 12.50 -1.11 10.15
C VAL A 182 13.46 -2.30 10.11
N THR A 183 13.21 -3.35 10.87
CA THR A 183 14.01 -4.57 10.90
C THR A 183 14.07 -5.24 9.53
N GLU A 184 12.92 -5.33 8.85
CA GLU A 184 12.80 -5.83 7.48
C GLU A 184 13.40 -4.90 6.40
N GLY A 185 13.89 -3.72 6.78
CA GLY A 185 14.43 -2.73 5.84
C GLY A 185 13.38 -2.07 4.94
N LEU A 186 12.08 -2.30 5.21
CA LEU A 186 10.99 -1.66 4.49
C LEU A 186 10.93 -0.16 4.79
N ILE A 187 11.25 0.23 6.02
CA ILE A 187 11.36 1.62 6.48
C ILE A 187 12.78 1.91 6.95
N ALA A 188 13.36 2.99 6.44
CA ALA A 188 14.70 3.45 6.83
C ALA A 188 14.70 4.81 7.55
N GLY A 189 13.58 5.52 7.56
CA GLY A 189 13.53 6.90 8.04
C GLY A 189 14.31 7.88 7.16
N TYR A 190 14.44 9.11 7.62
CA TYR A 190 15.23 10.15 6.96
C TYR A 190 15.88 11.05 8.00
N ASN A 191 17.18 11.34 7.87
CA ASN A 191 17.96 12.14 8.82
C ASN A 191 17.78 11.69 10.30
N GLY A 192 17.77 10.37 10.55
CA GLY A 192 17.57 9.81 11.89
C GLY A 192 16.16 10.01 12.46
N ARG A 193 15.16 10.20 11.60
CA ARG A 193 13.75 10.37 12.00
C ARG A 193 12.83 9.42 11.25
N ILE A 194 11.83 8.90 11.95
CA ILE A 194 10.67 8.18 11.38
C ILE A 194 9.58 9.16 10.95
N SER A 195 9.45 10.27 11.67
CA SER A 195 8.38 11.27 11.51
C SER A 195 6.97 10.65 11.62
N PRO A 196 6.63 9.96 12.73
CA PRO A 196 5.45 9.09 12.80
C PRO A 196 4.13 9.84 12.60
N ARG A 197 4.08 11.10 13.06
CA ARG A 197 2.87 11.95 13.00
C ARG A 197 2.73 12.76 11.71
N ALA A 198 3.78 12.80 10.87
CA ALA A 198 3.71 13.49 9.59
C ALA A 198 2.68 12.83 8.67
N LEU A 199 2.05 13.61 7.81
CA LEU A 199 1.17 13.09 6.78
C LEU A 199 2.00 12.45 5.67
N THR A 200 1.49 11.36 5.10
CA THR A 200 2.17 10.62 4.04
C THR A 200 1.82 11.20 2.69
N THR A 201 2.84 11.42 1.87
CA THR A 201 2.65 11.81 0.47
C THR A 201 2.39 10.58 -0.42
N ARG A 202 1.80 10.81 -1.59
CA ARG A 202 1.58 9.77 -2.60
C ARG A 202 2.90 9.12 -3.05
N ALA A 203 3.98 9.89 -3.15
CA ALA A 203 5.30 9.36 -3.50
C ALA A 203 5.86 8.42 -2.40
N GLU A 204 5.75 8.81 -1.13
CA GLU A 204 6.19 7.97 -0.01
C GLU A 204 5.39 6.67 0.10
N ALA A 205 4.07 6.76 -0.08
CA ALA A 205 3.20 5.58 -0.14
C ALA A 205 3.61 4.63 -1.29
N ALA A 206 3.87 5.16 -2.49
CA ALA A 206 4.31 4.36 -3.63
C ALA A 206 5.65 3.65 -3.37
N VAL A 207 6.59 4.31 -2.69
CA VAL A 207 7.89 3.67 -2.36
C VAL A 207 7.72 2.52 -1.39
N LEU A 208 6.91 2.67 -0.34
CA LEU A 208 6.66 1.57 0.59
C LEU A 208 5.93 0.42 -0.11
N LEU A 209 4.86 0.72 -0.86
CA LEU A 209 4.13 -0.29 -1.63
C LEU A 209 5.01 -1.01 -2.65
N TYR A 210 5.95 -0.32 -3.28
CA TYR A 210 6.90 -0.93 -4.21
C TYR A 210 7.83 -1.92 -3.50
N LYS A 211 8.35 -1.57 -2.32
CA LYS A 211 9.17 -2.48 -1.51
C LYS A 211 8.39 -3.73 -1.06
N VAL A 212 7.13 -3.55 -0.68
CA VAL A 212 6.22 -4.65 -0.33
C VAL A 212 5.90 -5.52 -1.56
N TYR A 213 5.84 -4.91 -2.76
CA TYR A 213 5.60 -5.60 -4.01
C TYR A 213 6.80 -6.43 -4.48
N SER A 214 8.04 -5.95 -4.25
CA SER A 214 9.29 -6.52 -4.81
C SER A 214 9.77 -7.74 -4.10
#